data_440501b65d75ba9d86054e2122f39915
#
_entry.id   440501b65d75ba9d86054e2122f39915
#
_cell.length_a   1.000
_cell.length_b   1.000
_cell.length_c   1.000
_cell.angle_alpha   90.00
_cell.angle_beta   90.00
_cell.angle_gamma   90.00
#
_symmetry.space_group_name_H-M   'P 1'
#
loop_
_entity.id
_entity.type
_entity.pdbx_description
1 polymer ?
#
loop_
_entity_poly.entity_id
_entity_poly.type
_entity_poly.pdbx_seq_one_letter_code
_entity_poly.pdbx_strand_id
1 'polypeptide(L)'
;MSNIISRYKAILPVSLFALSAQGVMAQDATEADTINVAFRKADARDVITPVSTVKVKNLLEKNYNTYSLDNMQALAAGYNGSLWNQGDALVLIDGVPRDANNVLPTEIEDITFLKGASAVVLYGSRAAKGVILITTKRGKIEPLKISARANYQMSVAKSYPTYLDGAQYMTLYNQALANDGLSAKYSDEDIYNTAAGTNPYRYPNQQFYNSDYLKKTKSRYDVTAEFEGGGKFAQFYTNVSYYRDGDFLNFVEGKN
;
A
#
# COMPACT_ATOMS: atom_id res chain seq x y z
N MET A 1 6.48 34.99 -52.65
CA MET A 1 6.14 33.66 -53.19
C MET A 1 7.08 32.67 -52.59
N SER A 2 6.67 31.95 -51.60
CA SER A 2 7.06 30.57 -51.34
C SER A 2 6.61 30.15 -49.94
N ASN A 3 6.02 29.06 -49.92
CA ASN A 3 5.33 28.29 -48.90
C ASN A 3 6.09 28.14 -47.59
N ILE A 4 5.47 28.61 -46.52
CA ILE A 4 5.75 28.16 -45.17
C ILE A 4 4.63 27.18 -44.80
N ILE A 5 4.85 25.90 -45.07
CA ILE A 5 4.01 24.82 -44.55
C ILE A 5 4.54 24.49 -43.17
N SER A 6 3.88 25.07 -42.19
CA SER A 6 4.02 24.77 -40.77
C SER A 6 3.74 23.30 -40.49
N ARG A 7 4.73 22.62 -39.95
CA ARG A 7 4.59 21.28 -39.40
C ARG A 7 3.88 21.37 -38.07
N TYR A 8 2.56 21.34 -38.07
CA TYR A 8 1.80 21.01 -36.87
C TYR A 8 1.86 19.50 -36.69
N LYS A 9 2.73 19.05 -35.79
CA LYS A 9 2.59 17.74 -35.20
C LYS A 9 1.29 17.75 -34.38
N ALA A 10 0.28 17.10 -34.91
CA ALA A 10 -0.96 16.86 -34.20
C ALA A 10 -0.64 16.04 -32.95
N ILE A 11 -0.69 16.70 -31.80
CA ILE A 11 -0.80 16.04 -30.50
C ILE A 11 -2.24 15.54 -30.47
N LEU A 12 -2.43 14.25 -30.75
CA LEU A 12 -3.69 13.57 -30.50
C LEU A 12 -3.98 13.69 -29.00
N PRO A 13 -5.06 14.34 -28.60
CA PRO A 13 -5.55 14.19 -27.26
C PRO A 13 -6.07 12.74 -27.16
N VAL A 14 -5.43 11.92 -26.36
CA VAL A 14 -6.03 10.69 -25.87
C VAL A 14 -7.20 11.10 -24.99
N SER A 15 -8.33 11.36 -25.62
CA SER A 15 -9.59 11.50 -24.96
C SER A 15 -9.95 10.09 -24.45
N LEU A 16 -9.67 9.88 -23.20
CA LEU A 16 -10.15 8.73 -22.45
C LEU A 16 -11.68 8.81 -22.46
N PHE A 17 -12.31 8.05 -23.36
CA PHE A 17 -13.75 7.82 -23.32
C PHE A 17 -14.04 7.08 -22.02
N ALA A 18 -14.33 7.84 -20.97
CA ALA A 18 -15.06 7.32 -19.81
C ALA A 18 -16.47 7.01 -20.32
N LEU A 19 -16.70 5.79 -20.74
CA LEU A 19 -18.04 5.23 -20.94
C LEU A 19 -18.65 5.10 -19.54
N SER A 20 -19.23 6.19 -19.05
CA SER A 20 -20.15 6.13 -17.93
C SER A 20 -21.42 5.46 -18.40
N ALA A 21 -21.44 4.14 -18.40
CA ALA A 21 -22.68 3.39 -18.33
C ALA A 21 -23.28 3.71 -16.96
N GLN A 22 -24.06 4.77 -16.88
CA GLN A 22 -24.98 4.97 -15.77
C GLN A 22 -26.10 3.93 -15.95
N GLY A 23 -25.78 2.69 -15.55
CA GLY A 23 -26.81 1.75 -15.18
C GLY A 23 -27.53 2.39 -14.00
N VAL A 24 -28.81 2.69 -14.17
CA VAL A 24 -29.71 2.97 -13.07
C VAL A 24 -29.56 1.81 -12.10
N MET A 25 -28.81 2.02 -11.02
CA MET A 25 -28.77 1.11 -9.89
C MET A 25 -30.17 1.17 -9.31
N ALA A 26 -31.03 0.21 -9.66
CA ALA A 26 -32.06 -0.19 -8.77
C ALA A 26 -31.34 -0.44 -7.44
N GLN A 27 -31.62 0.39 -6.44
CA GLN A 27 -31.28 0.09 -5.07
C GLN A 27 -31.97 -1.23 -4.77
N ASP A 28 -31.19 -2.32 -4.82
CA ASP A 28 -31.61 -3.57 -4.21
C ASP A 28 -31.83 -3.25 -2.73
N ALA A 29 -33.10 -3.08 -2.42
CA ALA A 29 -33.58 -2.96 -1.07
C ALA A 29 -33.18 -4.24 -0.35
N THR A 30 -32.36 -4.07 0.70
CA THR A 30 -32.12 -5.09 1.71
C THR A 30 -31.34 -6.35 1.26
N GLU A 31 -30.11 -6.22 0.86
CA GLU A 31 -29.14 -7.14 1.40
C GLU A 31 -29.04 -6.80 2.89
N ALA A 32 -29.69 -7.58 3.74
CA ALA A 32 -29.61 -7.46 5.19
C ALA A 32 -28.13 -7.28 5.54
N ASP A 33 -27.83 -6.33 6.41
CA ASP A 33 -26.46 -5.94 6.75
C ASP A 33 -25.77 -7.11 7.47
N THR A 34 -25.54 -8.18 6.69
CA THR A 34 -24.96 -9.43 7.15
C THR A 34 -23.45 -9.28 7.24
N ILE A 35 -22.90 -9.64 8.37
CA ILE A 35 -21.48 -9.65 8.64
C ILE A 35 -20.99 -11.09 8.79
N ASN A 36 -19.79 -11.34 8.30
CA ASN A 36 -19.11 -12.60 8.49
C ASN A 36 -18.56 -12.66 9.93
N VAL A 37 -19.12 -13.54 10.76
CA VAL A 37 -18.68 -13.74 12.13
C VAL A 37 -18.26 -15.20 12.25
N ALA A 38 -16.97 -15.42 12.37
CA ALA A 38 -16.38 -16.75 12.53
C ALA A 38 -16.79 -17.72 11.39
N PHE A 39 -17.69 -18.64 11.68
CA PHE A 39 -18.05 -19.72 10.76
C PHE A 39 -19.44 -19.50 10.10
N ARG A 40 -20.08 -18.36 10.33
CA ARG A 40 -21.42 -18.06 9.81
C ARG A 40 -21.57 -16.60 9.42
N LYS A 41 -22.53 -16.34 8.53
CA LYS A 41 -23.08 -15.01 8.33
C LYS A 41 -24.13 -14.74 9.41
N ALA A 42 -24.02 -13.59 10.07
CA ALA A 42 -25.00 -13.14 11.07
C ALA A 42 -25.52 -11.76 10.66
N ASP A 43 -26.75 -11.42 11.04
CA ASP A 43 -27.24 -10.05 10.93
C ASP A 43 -26.43 -9.17 11.89
N ALA A 44 -26.04 -8.00 11.44
CA ALA A 44 -25.28 -7.06 12.26
C ALA A 44 -26.01 -6.71 13.59
N ARG A 45 -27.33 -6.78 13.57
CA ARG A 45 -28.19 -6.51 14.75
C ARG A 45 -28.14 -7.62 15.80
N ASP A 46 -27.84 -8.85 15.36
CA ASP A 46 -27.77 -10.03 16.25
C ASP A 46 -26.42 -10.20 16.88
N VAL A 47 -25.42 -9.41 16.46
CA VAL A 47 -24.06 -9.51 16.97
C VAL A 47 -23.85 -8.56 18.13
N ILE A 48 -23.90 -9.11 19.35
CA ILE A 48 -23.75 -8.36 20.61
C ILE A 48 -22.30 -8.01 20.91
N THR A 49 -21.34 -8.61 20.19
CA THR A 49 -19.91 -8.44 20.44
C THR A 49 -19.34 -7.25 19.66
N PRO A 50 -18.25 -6.60 20.14
CA PRO A 50 -17.62 -5.50 19.43
C PRO A 50 -16.94 -5.99 18.14
N VAL A 51 -17.63 -5.80 17.03
CA VAL A 51 -17.19 -6.17 15.68
C VAL A 51 -17.15 -4.93 14.79
N SER A 52 -16.18 -4.86 13.93
CA SER A 52 -16.16 -3.87 12.82
C SER A 52 -15.95 -4.61 11.52
N THR A 53 -16.79 -4.34 10.53
CA THR A 53 -16.67 -4.93 9.18
C THR A 53 -16.46 -3.86 8.14
N VAL A 54 -15.50 -4.08 7.25
CA VAL A 54 -15.17 -3.18 6.14
C VAL A 54 -15.39 -3.93 4.84
N LYS A 55 -16.31 -3.45 4.00
CA LYS A 55 -16.53 -3.97 2.64
C LYS A 55 -15.46 -3.38 1.72
N VAL A 56 -14.55 -4.21 1.25
CA VAL A 56 -13.36 -3.76 0.50
C VAL A 56 -13.73 -3.23 -0.88
N LYS A 57 -14.82 -3.69 -1.50
CA LYS A 57 -15.30 -3.15 -2.77
C LYS A 57 -15.46 -1.63 -2.72
N ASN A 58 -16.13 -1.11 -1.70
CA ASN A 58 -16.36 0.32 -1.54
C ASN A 58 -15.07 1.11 -1.31
N LEU A 59 -14.07 0.46 -0.71
CA LEU A 59 -12.75 1.04 -0.46
C LEU A 59 -11.95 1.16 -1.77
N LEU A 60 -11.91 0.09 -2.56
CA LEU A 60 -11.16 0.03 -3.80
C LEU A 60 -11.72 0.95 -4.89
N GLU A 61 -13.01 1.31 -4.83
CA GLU A 61 -13.60 2.30 -5.74
C GLU A 61 -13.12 3.73 -5.47
N LYS A 62 -12.72 4.03 -4.24
CA LYS A 62 -12.34 5.37 -3.80
C LYS A 62 -10.84 5.54 -3.57
N ASN A 63 -10.19 4.48 -3.11
CA ASN A 63 -8.79 4.51 -2.72
C ASN A 63 -8.04 3.30 -3.29
N TYR A 64 -6.76 3.51 -3.57
CA TYR A 64 -5.87 2.41 -3.90
C TYR A 64 -5.22 1.86 -2.62
N ASN A 65 -5.32 0.55 -2.42
CA ASN A 65 -4.65 -0.16 -1.34
C ASN A 65 -3.56 -1.08 -1.92
N THR A 66 -2.38 -1.00 -1.35
CA THR A 66 -1.27 -1.88 -1.72
C THR A 66 -1.40 -3.24 -1.05
N TYR A 67 -1.69 -3.22 0.24
CA TYR A 67 -1.84 -4.40 1.07
C TYR A 67 -3.26 -4.49 1.62
N SER A 68 -3.66 -5.68 1.99
CA SER A 68 -5.03 -5.97 2.45
C SER A 68 -5.48 -5.12 3.62
N LEU A 69 -4.56 -4.78 4.53
CA LEU A 69 -4.86 -4.02 5.75
C LEU A 69 -4.51 -2.52 5.64
N ASP A 70 -4.08 -2.04 4.46
CA ASP A 70 -3.83 -0.62 4.25
C ASP A 70 -5.11 0.20 4.47
N ASN A 71 -4.94 1.37 5.08
CA ASN A 71 -6.01 2.33 5.36
C ASN A 71 -7.14 1.83 6.26
N MET A 72 -7.06 0.61 6.82
CA MET A 72 -8.08 0.06 7.71
C MET A 72 -8.17 0.81 9.03
N GLN A 73 -7.12 1.53 9.43
CA GLN A 73 -7.07 2.37 10.63
C GLN A 73 -8.16 3.45 10.63
N ALA A 74 -8.49 4.00 9.47
CA ALA A 74 -9.54 5.00 9.33
C ALA A 74 -10.96 4.42 9.29
N LEU A 75 -11.10 3.11 9.05
CA LEU A 75 -12.38 2.46 8.76
C LEU A 75 -12.81 1.50 9.87
N ALA A 76 -11.86 0.89 10.57
CA ALA A 76 -12.14 -0.05 11.65
C ALA A 76 -11.85 0.59 13.00
N ALA A 77 -12.90 0.89 13.76
CA ALA A 77 -12.75 1.47 15.09
C ALA A 77 -11.88 0.59 16.01
N GLY A 78 -10.89 1.21 16.67
CA GLY A 78 -9.95 0.52 17.56
C GLY A 78 -8.86 -0.31 16.87
N TYR A 79 -8.65 -0.10 15.55
CA TYR A 79 -7.54 -0.67 14.80
C TYR A 79 -6.57 0.45 14.38
N ASN A 80 -5.30 0.30 14.74
CA ASN A 80 -4.21 1.23 14.39
C ASN A 80 -2.93 0.50 13.94
N GLY A 81 -3.11 -0.66 13.27
CA GLY A 81 -2.05 -1.64 13.00
C GLY A 81 -2.14 -2.83 13.96
N SER A 82 -2.75 -2.62 15.12
CA SER A 82 -3.12 -3.67 16.06
C SER A 82 -4.53 -3.41 16.63
N LEU A 83 -5.21 -4.44 17.12
CA LEU A 83 -6.51 -4.28 17.75
C LEU A 83 -6.33 -3.77 19.18
N TRP A 84 -6.88 -2.58 19.47
CA TRP A 84 -6.82 -1.93 20.77
C TRP A 84 -5.40 -1.83 21.37
N ASN A 85 -4.42 -1.69 20.50
CA ASN A 85 -3.00 -1.60 20.87
C ASN A 85 -2.46 -2.80 21.70
N GLN A 86 -3.06 -3.98 21.52
CA GLN A 86 -2.69 -5.19 22.25
C GLN A 86 -1.60 -6.03 21.57
N GLY A 87 -1.10 -5.58 20.41
CA GLY A 87 -0.13 -6.29 19.60
C GLY A 87 -0.78 -7.06 18.44
N ASP A 88 -0.05 -8.00 17.85
CA ASP A 88 -0.45 -8.67 16.61
C ASP A 88 -1.69 -9.54 16.80
N ALA A 89 -2.75 -9.18 16.09
CA ALA A 89 -3.98 -9.96 16.05
C ALA A 89 -3.80 -11.25 15.22
N LEU A 90 -4.61 -12.26 15.49
CA LEU A 90 -4.66 -13.46 14.66
C LEU A 90 -5.34 -13.14 13.32
N VAL A 91 -4.61 -13.24 12.21
CA VAL A 91 -5.16 -13.07 10.86
C VAL A 91 -5.63 -14.40 10.31
N LEU A 92 -6.86 -14.45 9.87
CA LEU A 92 -7.49 -15.61 9.24
C LEU A 92 -7.98 -15.23 7.84
N ILE A 93 -7.53 -15.96 6.83
CA ILE A 93 -8.04 -15.84 5.46
C ILE A 93 -8.91 -17.06 5.19
N ASP A 94 -10.20 -16.82 4.97
CA ASP A 94 -11.23 -17.87 4.84
C ASP A 94 -11.17 -18.94 5.95
N GLY A 95 -10.87 -18.50 7.18
CA GLY A 95 -10.76 -19.35 8.37
C GLY A 95 -9.40 -20.01 8.59
N VAL A 96 -8.44 -19.81 7.70
CA VAL A 96 -7.09 -20.39 7.80
C VAL A 96 -6.10 -19.32 8.26
N PRO A 97 -5.28 -19.58 9.31
CA PRO A 97 -4.24 -18.64 9.75
C PRO A 97 -3.19 -18.42 8.65
N ARG A 98 -3.10 -17.21 8.13
CA ARG A 98 -2.18 -16.82 7.08
C ARG A 98 -1.80 -15.35 7.22
N ASP A 99 -0.71 -14.95 6.53
CA ASP A 99 -0.34 -13.54 6.44
C ASP A 99 -1.31 -12.78 5.52
N ALA A 100 -1.77 -11.62 5.98
CA ALA A 100 -2.67 -10.73 5.23
C ALA A 100 -2.09 -10.28 3.88
N ASN A 101 -0.76 -10.22 3.75
CA ASN A 101 -0.08 -9.82 2.52
C ASN A 101 -0.14 -10.90 1.43
N ASN A 102 -0.57 -12.11 1.74
CA ASN A 102 -0.72 -13.19 0.76
C ASN A 102 -2.02 -13.11 -0.05
N VAL A 103 -2.85 -12.10 0.18
CA VAL A 103 -4.10 -11.87 -0.55
C VAL A 103 -4.10 -10.46 -1.11
N LEU A 104 -4.43 -10.35 -2.39
CA LEU A 104 -4.57 -9.03 -3.02
C LEU A 104 -5.87 -8.35 -2.54
N PRO A 105 -5.85 -7.03 -2.31
CA PRO A 105 -7.05 -6.29 -1.91
C PRO A 105 -8.23 -6.50 -2.87
N THR A 106 -7.95 -6.72 -4.15
CA THR A 106 -8.97 -6.98 -5.19
C THR A 106 -9.70 -8.32 -5.00
N GLU A 107 -9.08 -9.30 -4.33
CA GLU A 107 -9.67 -10.62 -4.06
C GLU A 107 -10.56 -10.61 -2.82
N ILE A 108 -10.49 -9.56 -1.99
CA ILE A 108 -11.18 -9.50 -0.72
C ILE A 108 -12.63 -9.02 -0.92
N GLU A 109 -13.57 -9.71 -0.31
CA GLU A 109 -14.98 -9.29 -0.23
C GLU A 109 -15.16 -8.36 0.97
N ASP A 110 -14.80 -8.84 2.16
CA ASP A 110 -14.86 -8.06 3.39
C ASP A 110 -13.73 -8.41 4.38
N ILE A 111 -13.48 -7.49 5.32
CA ILE A 111 -12.58 -7.68 6.43
C ILE A 111 -13.35 -7.43 7.71
N THR A 112 -13.42 -8.42 8.57
CA THR A 112 -14.10 -8.34 9.87
C THR A 112 -13.10 -8.38 11.01
N PHE A 113 -13.19 -7.38 11.88
CA PHE A 113 -12.35 -7.23 13.06
C PHE A 113 -13.13 -7.70 14.30
N LEU A 114 -12.79 -8.87 14.83
CA LEU A 114 -13.37 -9.42 16.07
C LEU A 114 -12.52 -8.99 17.26
N LYS A 115 -13.15 -8.32 18.21
CA LYS A 115 -12.46 -7.69 19.33
C LYS A 115 -12.90 -8.32 20.65
N GLY A 116 -11.95 -8.39 21.60
CA GLY A 116 -12.27 -8.78 22.97
C GLY A 116 -12.55 -10.28 23.16
N ALA A 117 -13.32 -10.60 24.19
CA ALA A 117 -13.54 -11.98 24.66
C ALA A 117 -14.18 -12.90 23.62
N SER A 118 -15.01 -12.35 22.72
CA SER A 118 -15.66 -13.13 21.66
C SER A 118 -14.68 -13.79 20.70
N ALA A 119 -13.57 -13.12 20.39
CA ALA A 119 -12.52 -13.70 19.58
C ALA A 119 -11.88 -14.91 20.26
N VAL A 120 -11.66 -14.83 21.57
CA VAL A 120 -11.08 -15.93 22.37
C VAL A 120 -12.02 -17.11 22.46
N VAL A 121 -13.32 -16.86 22.64
CA VAL A 121 -14.33 -17.93 22.70
C VAL A 121 -14.40 -18.72 21.41
N LEU A 122 -14.24 -18.05 20.26
CA LEU A 122 -14.36 -18.68 18.95
C LEU A 122 -13.05 -19.34 18.47
N TYR A 123 -11.90 -18.76 18.81
CA TYR A 123 -10.60 -19.15 18.25
C TYR A 123 -9.54 -19.52 19.29
N GLY A 124 -9.94 -19.57 20.58
CA GLY A 124 -9.07 -19.95 21.69
C GLY A 124 -8.03 -18.89 22.05
N SER A 125 -7.03 -19.30 22.82
CA SER A 125 -5.99 -18.40 23.37
C SER A 125 -5.17 -17.66 22.32
N ARG A 126 -5.04 -18.21 21.10
CA ARG A 126 -4.36 -17.53 20.00
C ARG A 126 -5.04 -16.22 19.58
N ALA A 127 -6.30 -16.07 19.87
CA ALA A 127 -7.10 -14.91 19.57
C ALA A 127 -7.18 -13.89 20.73
N ALA A 128 -6.34 -14.03 21.76
CA ALA A 128 -6.34 -13.14 22.92
C ALA A 128 -6.15 -11.67 22.57
N LYS A 129 -5.43 -11.39 21.47
CA LYS A 129 -5.19 -10.04 20.95
C LYS A 129 -6.20 -9.61 19.88
N GLY A 130 -7.28 -10.39 19.69
CA GLY A 130 -8.29 -10.20 18.67
C GLY A 130 -8.03 -11.00 17.39
N VAL A 131 -8.99 -10.96 16.47
CA VAL A 131 -8.94 -11.67 15.19
C VAL A 131 -9.29 -10.71 14.06
N ILE A 132 -8.53 -10.79 12.97
CA ILE A 132 -8.83 -10.15 11.70
C ILE A 132 -9.23 -11.24 10.73
N LEU A 133 -10.52 -11.28 10.38
CA LEU A 133 -11.07 -12.25 9.46
C LEU A 133 -11.17 -11.62 8.09
N ILE A 134 -10.42 -12.13 7.13
CA ILE A 134 -10.44 -11.74 5.72
C ILE A 134 -11.26 -12.77 4.96
N THR A 135 -12.34 -12.32 4.34
CA THR A 135 -13.19 -13.17 3.49
C THR A 135 -12.88 -12.86 2.04
N THR A 136 -12.56 -13.89 1.25
CA THR A 136 -12.28 -13.72 -0.17
C THR A 136 -13.56 -13.82 -0.99
N LYS A 137 -13.56 -13.16 -2.15
CA LYS A 137 -14.65 -13.24 -3.13
C LYS A 137 -14.81 -14.67 -3.63
N ARG A 138 -16.05 -15.07 -3.83
CA ARG A 138 -16.42 -16.38 -4.37
C ARG A 138 -17.34 -16.23 -5.57
N GLY A 139 -17.32 -17.22 -6.46
CA GLY A 139 -18.25 -17.27 -7.57
C GLY A 139 -19.69 -17.30 -7.08
N LYS A 140 -20.58 -16.73 -7.87
CA LYS A 140 -22.03 -16.70 -7.61
C LYS A 140 -22.77 -17.43 -8.72
N ILE A 141 -24.04 -17.80 -8.46
CA ILE A 141 -24.93 -18.38 -9.50
C ILE A 141 -25.42 -17.23 -10.37
N GLU A 142 -24.57 -16.78 -11.26
CA GLU A 142 -24.84 -15.66 -12.17
C GLU A 142 -24.19 -15.93 -13.53
N PRO A 143 -24.65 -15.29 -14.61
CA PRO A 143 -23.93 -15.29 -15.88
C PRO A 143 -22.50 -14.78 -15.71
N LEU A 144 -21.63 -15.20 -16.61
CA LEU A 144 -20.23 -14.72 -16.60
C LEU A 144 -20.19 -13.19 -16.56
N LYS A 145 -19.57 -12.66 -15.53
CA LYS A 145 -19.29 -11.24 -15.38
C LYS A 145 -17.78 -11.03 -15.42
N ILE A 146 -17.37 -10.10 -16.24
CA ILE A 146 -15.96 -9.72 -16.42
C ILE A 146 -15.80 -8.28 -15.94
N SER A 147 -14.89 -8.07 -15.01
CA SER A 147 -14.54 -6.75 -14.50
C SER A 147 -13.06 -6.51 -14.73
N ALA A 148 -12.71 -5.38 -15.31
CA ALA A 148 -11.31 -4.98 -15.49
C ALA A 148 -11.07 -3.64 -14.83
N ARG A 149 -9.91 -3.51 -14.18
CA ARG A 149 -9.45 -2.30 -13.52
C ARG A 149 -8.00 -2.03 -13.91
N ALA A 150 -7.70 -0.77 -14.19
CA ALA A 150 -6.32 -0.31 -14.41
C ALA A 150 -6.12 0.96 -13.58
N ASN A 151 -5.06 0.99 -12.78
CA ASN A 151 -4.68 2.14 -11.98
C ASN A 151 -3.26 2.57 -12.32
N TYR A 152 -3.06 3.86 -12.39
CA TYR A 152 -1.74 4.47 -12.51
C TYR A 152 -1.58 5.52 -11.40
N GLN A 153 -0.52 5.40 -10.64
CA GLN A 153 -0.18 6.32 -9.57
C GLN A 153 1.23 6.86 -9.79
N MET A 154 1.37 8.17 -9.68
CA MET A 154 2.66 8.84 -9.66
C MET A 154 2.86 9.50 -8.29
N SER A 155 3.93 9.12 -7.61
CA SER A 155 4.34 9.74 -6.35
C SER A 155 5.49 10.70 -6.62
N VAL A 156 5.36 11.93 -6.15
CA VAL A 156 6.38 12.98 -6.29
C VAL A 156 6.94 13.29 -4.92
N ALA A 157 8.24 13.20 -4.75
CA ALA A 157 8.90 13.60 -3.51
C ALA A 157 8.77 15.12 -3.36
N LYS A 158 8.11 15.57 -2.30
CA LYS A 158 7.92 16.99 -2.00
C LYS A 158 9.25 17.67 -1.67
N SER A 159 10.04 17.03 -0.83
CA SER A 159 11.38 17.47 -0.45
C SER A 159 12.15 16.31 0.14
N TYR A 160 13.44 16.33 -0.02
CA TYR A 160 14.35 15.46 0.72
C TYR A 160 15.02 16.26 1.83
N PRO A 161 15.38 15.62 2.95
CA PRO A 161 16.16 16.27 3.99
C PRO A 161 17.51 16.74 3.45
N THR A 162 17.94 17.92 3.85
CA THR A 162 19.28 18.41 3.56
C THR A 162 20.15 18.18 4.78
N TYR A 163 21.17 17.38 4.63
CA TYR A 163 22.15 17.11 5.68
C TYR A 163 23.45 17.86 5.42
N LEU A 164 24.26 17.96 6.44
CA LEU A 164 25.62 18.45 6.31
C LEU A 164 26.44 17.51 5.42
N ASP A 165 27.36 18.05 4.66
CA ASP A 165 28.37 17.25 3.99
C ASP A 165 29.39 16.67 5.01
N GLY A 166 30.24 15.74 4.55
CA GLY A 166 31.19 15.08 5.42
C GLY A 166 32.15 16.03 6.10
N ALA A 167 32.67 17.03 5.40
CA ALA A 167 33.62 18.00 5.95
C ALA A 167 32.95 18.94 6.96
N GLN A 168 31.74 19.40 6.68
CA GLN A 168 30.92 20.19 7.61
C GLN A 168 30.60 19.41 8.87
N TYR A 169 30.20 18.12 8.72
CA TYR A 169 29.96 17.25 9.86
C TYR A 169 31.18 17.09 10.74
N MET A 170 32.34 16.77 10.15
CA MET A 170 33.60 16.62 10.88
C MET A 170 33.99 17.87 11.64
N THR A 171 33.82 19.04 11.01
CA THR A 171 34.14 20.35 11.64
C THR A 171 33.23 20.60 12.85
N LEU A 172 31.92 20.44 12.69
CA LEU A 172 30.97 20.66 13.78
C LEU A 172 31.11 19.63 14.90
N TYR A 173 31.45 18.39 14.55
CA TYR A 173 31.70 17.35 15.53
C TYR A 173 32.95 17.67 16.40
N ASN A 174 34.06 18.11 15.78
CA ASN A 174 35.23 18.56 16.51
C ASN A 174 34.93 19.78 17.39
N GLN A 175 34.12 20.72 16.91
CA GLN A 175 33.70 21.87 17.71
C GLN A 175 32.85 21.43 18.93
N ALA A 176 31.96 20.46 18.77
CA ALA A 176 31.22 19.92 19.90
C ALA A 176 32.12 19.25 20.92
N LEU A 177 33.10 18.46 20.48
CA LEU A 177 34.09 17.86 21.37
C LEU A 177 34.90 18.91 22.11
N ALA A 178 35.34 19.98 21.43
CA ALA A 178 36.09 21.08 22.06
C ALA A 178 35.24 21.80 23.12
N ASN A 179 33.94 21.99 22.90
CA ASN A 179 33.02 22.55 23.89
C ASN A 179 32.88 21.66 25.14
N ASP A 180 33.01 20.34 24.96
CA ASP A 180 33.00 19.36 26.06
C ASP A 180 34.38 19.16 26.71
N GLY A 181 35.42 19.91 26.25
CA GLY A 181 36.79 19.81 26.75
C GLY A 181 37.52 18.54 26.30
N LEU A 182 37.02 17.89 25.23
CA LEU A 182 37.58 16.68 24.64
C LEU A 182 38.49 17.02 23.44
N SER A 183 39.40 16.12 23.12
CA SER A 183 40.27 16.26 21.96
C SER A 183 39.49 16.07 20.64
N ALA A 184 39.92 16.80 19.60
CA ALA A 184 39.38 16.64 18.26
C ALA A 184 39.51 15.18 17.76
N LYS A 185 38.47 14.67 17.15
CA LYS A 185 38.43 13.32 16.58
C LYS A 185 38.96 13.26 15.16
N TYR A 186 38.70 14.29 14.38
CA TYR A 186 39.09 14.38 12.97
C TYR A 186 40.25 15.38 12.84
N SER A 187 41.29 15.03 12.08
CA SER A 187 42.38 15.93 11.79
C SER A 187 41.97 17.01 10.77
N ASP A 188 42.65 18.14 10.78
CA ASP A 188 42.44 19.19 9.78
C ASP A 188 42.74 18.68 8.35
N GLU A 189 43.69 17.75 8.22
CA GLU A 189 44.02 17.10 6.95
C GLU A 189 42.86 16.25 6.46
N ASP A 190 42.21 15.46 7.32
CA ASP A 190 41.03 14.65 6.95
C ASP A 190 39.87 15.53 6.51
N ILE A 191 39.61 16.62 7.23
CA ILE A 191 38.57 17.59 6.90
C ILE A 191 38.84 18.23 5.54
N TYR A 192 40.07 18.68 5.32
CA TYR A 192 40.49 19.29 4.06
C TYR A 192 40.36 18.30 2.88
N ASN A 193 40.87 17.09 3.03
CA ASN A 193 40.83 16.07 1.99
C ASN A 193 39.37 15.64 1.68
N THR A 194 38.50 15.59 2.69
CA THR A 194 37.07 15.32 2.53
C THR A 194 36.38 16.46 1.77
N ALA A 195 36.67 17.72 2.14
CA ALA A 195 36.10 18.88 1.43
C ALA A 195 36.59 18.98 -0.01
N ALA A 196 37.91 18.72 -0.23
CA ALA A 196 38.52 18.76 -1.56
C ALA A 196 38.15 17.56 -2.47
N GLY A 197 37.63 16.48 -1.90
CA GLY A 197 37.29 15.27 -2.66
C GLY A 197 38.52 14.58 -3.28
N THR A 198 39.71 14.70 -2.68
CA THR A 198 40.95 14.19 -3.24
C THR A 198 40.97 12.69 -3.48
N ASN A 199 40.27 11.92 -2.64
CA ASN A 199 40.08 10.48 -2.80
C ASN A 199 38.71 10.08 -2.24
N PRO A 200 37.69 9.91 -3.10
CA PRO A 200 36.32 9.61 -2.67
C PRO A 200 36.18 8.30 -1.89
N TYR A 201 37.11 7.36 -2.07
CA TYR A 201 37.07 6.09 -1.35
C TYR A 201 37.64 6.18 0.06
N ARG A 202 38.63 7.02 0.25
CA ARG A 202 39.27 7.25 1.57
C ARG A 202 38.59 8.38 2.36
N TYR A 203 38.17 9.43 1.67
CA TYR A 203 37.50 10.61 2.21
C TYR A 203 36.15 10.84 1.59
N PRO A 204 35.14 9.98 1.90
CA PRO A 204 33.84 10.07 1.29
C PRO A 204 33.10 11.34 1.73
N ASN A 205 32.66 12.14 0.77
CA ASN A 205 31.88 13.36 1.00
C ASN A 205 30.56 13.28 0.22
N GLN A 206 29.76 12.26 0.49
CA GLN A 206 28.53 12.02 -0.24
C GLN A 206 27.31 12.25 0.65
N GLN A 207 26.34 12.94 0.11
CA GLN A 207 25.01 13.07 0.70
C GLN A 207 24.10 12.02 0.09
N PHE A 208 23.59 11.10 0.92
CA PHE A 208 22.68 10.03 0.46
C PHE A 208 21.43 10.58 -0.24
N TYR A 209 20.91 11.71 0.25
CA TYR A 209 19.70 12.34 -0.31
C TYR A 209 19.98 13.23 -1.53
N ASN A 210 21.15 13.10 -2.15
CA ASN A 210 21.47 13.78 -3.39
C ASN A 210 20.73 13.15 -4.58
N SER A 211 20.53 13.91 -5.65
CA SER A 211 19.85 13.52 -6.89
C SER A 211 20.44 12.27 -7.56
N ASP A 212 21.71 11.93 -7.29
CA ASP A 212 22.37 10.77 -7.88
C ASP A 212 21.80 9.43 -7.36
N TYR A 213 21.35 9.42 -6.10
CA TYR A 213 20.81 8.22 -5.45
C TYR A 213 19.29 8.20 -5.40
N LEU A 214 18.64 9.34 -5.53
CA LEU A 214 17.20 9.47 -5.35
C LEU A 214 16.53 10.11 -6.55
N LYS A 215 15.45 9.50 -6.99
CA LYS A 215 14.56 10.06 -8.02
C LYS A 215 13.55 11.01 -7.38
N LYS A 216 13.18 12.04 -8.09
CA LYS A 216 12.10 12.96 -7.67
C LYS A 216 10.71 12.33 -7.80
N THR A 217 10.57 11.33 -8.66
CA THR A 217 9.28 10.70 -8.95
C THR A 217 9.41 9.19 -8.98
N LYS A 218 8.38 8.50 -8.50
CA LYS A 218 8.18 7.08 -8.75
C LYS A 218 6.80 6.85 -9.33
N SER A 219 6.66 5.85 -10.17
CA SER A 219 5.39 5.44 -10.73
C SER A 219 5.02 4.03 -10.30
N ARG A 220 3.72 3.83 -10.11
CA ARG A 220 3.14 2.53 -9.88
C ARG A 220 1.99 2.34 -10.85
N TYR A 221 1.86 1.16 -11.39
CA TYR A 221 0.69 0.76 -12.16
C TYR A 221 0.27 -0.65 -11.79
N ASP A 222 -1.01 -0.86 -11.78
CA ASP A 222 -1.63 -2.16 -11.61
C ASP A 222 -2.78 -2.34 -12.60
N VAL A 223 -2.89 -3.55 -13.10
CA VAL A 223 -3.99 -3.98 -13.96
C VAL A 223 -4.53 -5.27 -13.39
N THR A 224 -5.84 -5.30 -13.18
CA THR A 224 -6.53 -6.47 -12.64
C THR A 224 -7.71 -6.82 -13.53
N ALA A 225 -7.87 -8.10 -13.83
CA ALA A 225 -9.04 -8.65 -14.50
C ALA A 225 -9.68 -9.72 -13.59
N GLU A 226 -10.96 -9.55 -13.33
CA GLU A 226 -11.75 -10.45 -12.50
C GLU A 226 -12.81 -11.12 -13.36
N PHE A 227 -12.98 -12.42 -13.20
CA PHE A 227 -13.97 -13.25 -13.87
C PHE A 227 -14.77 -13.96 -12.79
N GLU A 228 -16.06 -13.70 -12.72
CA GLU A 228 -16.96 -14.37 -11.78
C GLU A 228 -18.18 -14.90 -12.51
N GLY A 229 -18.71 -16.02 -12.02
CA GLY A 229 -19.92 -16.61 -12.57
C GLY A 229 -20.08 -18.05 -12.14
N GLY A 230 -21.12 -18.67 -12.65
CA GLY A 230 -21.38 -20.09 -12.42
C GLY A 230 -22.84 -20.48 -12.51
N GLY A 231 -23.05 -21.76 -12.42
CA GLY A 231 -24.35 -22.38 -12.39
C GLY A 231 -24.65 -23.07 -11.07
N LYS A 232 -25.71 -23.86 -11.04
CA LYS A 232 -26.12 -24.62 -9.85
C LYS A 232 -25.10 -25.68 -9.42
N PHE A 233 -24.29 -26.17 -10.36
CA PHE A 233 -23.35 -27.27 -10.10
C PHE A 233 -21.91 -26.79 -9.86
N ALA A 234 -21.54 -25.68 -10.47
CA ALA A 234 -20.19 -25.12 -10.30
C ALA A 234 -20.22 -23.59 -10.35
N GLN A 235 -19.48 -22.98 -9.47
CA GLN A 235 -19.28 -21.53 -9.39
C GLN A 235 -17.79 -21.27 -9.38
N PHE A 236 -17.36 -20.19 -10.02
CA PHE A 236 -15.95 -19.85 -10.08
C PHE A 236 -15.74 -18.35 -9.90
N TYR A 237 -14.61 -18.02 -9.31
CA TYR A 237 -14.02 -16.71 -9.25
C TYR A 237 -12.55 -16.82 -9.61
N THR A 238 -12.10 -15.99 -10.52
CA THR A 238 -10.72 -15.94 -10.97
C THR A 238 -10.26 -14.48 -11.01
N ASN A 239 -9.10 -14.20 -10.45
CA ASN A 239 -8.46 -12.90 -10.49
C ASN A 239 -7.09 -13.04 -11.14
N VAL A 240 -6.82 -12.20 -12.12
CA VAL A 240 -5.52 -12.08 -12.77
C VAL A 240 -5.05 -10.65 -12.59
N SER A 241 -3.94 -10.47 -11.88
CA SER A 241 -3.41 -9.15 -11.58
C SER A 241 -1.95 -9.04 -12.00
N TYR A 242 -1.61 -7.90 -12.56
CA TYR A 242 -0.24 -7.51 -12.82
C TYR A 242 0.00 -6.14 -12.18
N TYR A 243 1.03 -6.03 -11.38
CA TYR A 243 1.44 -4.75 -10.80
C TYR A 243 2.94 -4.53 -10.91
N ARG A 244 3.32 -3.28 -11.03
CA ARG A 244 4.71 -2.85 -10.91
C ARG A 244 4.77 -1.59 -10.07
N ASP A 245 5.57 -1.64 -9.02
CA ASP A 245 5.86 -0.50 -8.15
C ASP A 245 7.30 -0.04 -8.37
N GLY A 246 7.47 1.21 -8.72
CA GLY A 246 8.78 1.83 -8.84
C GLY A 246 9.32 2.24 -7.47
N ASP A 247 10.62 2.44 -7.37
CA ASP A 247 11.28 2.96 -6.18
C ASP A 247 11.77 4.38 -6.41
N PHE A 248 11.90 5.14 -5.32
CA PHE A 248 12.60 6.43 -5.32
C PHE A 248 14.13 6.25 -5.40
N LEU A 249 14.64 5.07 -5.04
CA LEU A 249 16.06 4.80 -5.16
C LEU A 249 16.46 4.65 -6.64
N ASN A 250 17.54 5.30 -6.99
CA ASN A 250 18.16 5.19 -8.31
C ASN A 250 19.23 4.10 -8.27
N PHE A 251 18.80 2.83 -8.37
CA PHE A 251 19.75 1.75 -8.52
C PHE A 251 20.33 1.83 -9.94
N VAL A 252 21.62 2.09 -10.02
CA VAL A 252 22.37 1.79 -11.23
C VAL A 252 22.49 0.26 -11.24
N GLU A 253 21.67 -0.41 -12.03
CA GLU A 253 21.91 -1.83 -12.33
C GLU A 253 23.33 -1.91 -12.89
N GLY A 254 24.24 -2.47 -12.10
CA GLY A 254 25.56 -2.80 -12.59
C GLY A 254 25.40 -3.71 -13.79
N LYS A 255 25.73 -3.22 -14.95
CA LYS A 255 25.94 -4.08 -16.11
C LYS A 255 27.12 -4.99 -15.76
N ASN A 256 26.82 -6.20 -15.31
CA ASN A 256 27.76 -7.31 -15.31
C ASN A 256 27.87 -7.85 -16.73
#